data_6e299f01d1003cf11cd42d93a8c485d7
#
_entry.id   6e299f01d1003cf11cd42d93a8c485d7
#
_cell.length_a   1.000
_cell.length_b   1.000
_cell.length_c   1.000
_cell.angle_alpha   90.00
_cell.angle_beta   90.00
_cell.angle_gamma   90.00
#
_symmetry.space_group_name_H-M   'P 1'
#
loop_
_entity.id
_entity.type
_entity.pdbx_description
1 polymer ?
#
loop_
_entity_poly.entity_id
_entity_poly.type
_entity_poly.pdbx_seq_one_letter_code
_entity_poly.pdbx_strand_id
1 'polypeptide(L)'
;KYVEQPRPILVNNWEATYFDFDADKLYHIAEEARNIGLDMFVLDDGWFGKRDNDWCALGDWEVNEEKIKGGLPALAERIHGLGLKFGLWVEPEMISEDNDPYREYPDWALKIPGRAMNRSRHQLNLDITRKEVRDHIMNQIFKVLDACKADYVKWDMNRSVDNVFSAALPKERQGEVYHRYVLA
;
A
#
# COMPACT_ATOMS: atom_id res chain seq x y z
N LYS A 1 18.93 -0.59 13.50
CA LYS A 1 18.26 -1.81 13.99
C LYS A 1 19.02 -3.08 13.59
N TYR A 2 19.58 -3.17 12.38
CA TYR A 2 20.21 -4.38 11.86
C TYR A 2 21.74 -4.29 11.75
N VAL A 3 22.39 -3.49 12.60
CA VAL A 3 23.85 -3.40 12.67
C VAL A 3 24.42 -4.59 13.45
N GLU A 4 23.70 -5.02 14.50
CA GLU A 4 24.11 -6.08 15.42
C GLU A 4 23.23 -7.34 15.35
N GLN A 5 22.19 -7.31 14.54
CA GLN A 5 21.25 -8.43 14.38
C GLN A 5 21.11 -8.81 12.91
N PRO A 6 21.04 -10.10 12.58
CA PRO A 6 20.72 -10.51 11.21
C PRO A 6 19.36 -9.97 10.76
N ARG A 7 19.26 -9.70 9.48
CA ARG A 7 17.96 -9.35 8.89
C ARG A 7 17.07 -10.60 8.85
N PRO A 8 15.77 -10.49 9.15
CA PRO A 8 14.86 -11.62 9.05
C PRO A 8 14.78 -12.12 7.61
N ILE A 9 14.71 -13.43 7.45
CA ILE A 9 14.40 -14.06 6.17
C ILE A 9 12.89 -14.10 6.05
N LEU A 10 12.35 -13.54 4.97
CA LEU A 10 10.91 -13.41 4.78
C LEU A 10 10.39 -14.22 3.60
N VAL A 11 9.11 -14.60 3.67
CA VAL A 11 8.28 -14.99 2.55
C VAL A 11 7.27 -13.88 2.27
N ASN A 12 7.01 -13.63 0.99
CA ASN A 12 5.96 -12.73 0.51
C ASN A 12 4.99 -13.57 -0.35
N ASN A 13 3.69 -13.38 -0.20
CA ASN A 13 2.70 -14.24 -0.88
C ASN A 13 2.47 -13.91 -2.35
N TRP A 14 2.98 -12.77 -2.87
CA TRP A 14 2.60 -12.25 -4.18
C TRP A 14 2.68 -13.31 -5.29
N GLU A 15 3.85 -13.88 -5.52
CA GLU A 15 4.07 -14.86 -6.59
C GLU A 15 3.31 -16.19 -6.40
N ALA A 16 2.89 -16.48 -5.16
CA ALA A 16 2.14 -17.69 -4.85
C ALA A 16 0.63 -17.54 -5.07
N THR A 17 0.10 -16.33 -4.95
CA THR A 17 -1.35 -16.12 -4.88
C THR A 17 -1.88 -15.01 -5.78
N TYR A 18 -1.05 -14.01 -6.08
CA TYR A 18 -1.51 -12.72 -6.61
C TYR A 18 -2.71 -12.22 -5.81
N PHE A 19 -3.83 -11.92 -6.44
CA PHE A 19 -5.05 -11.45 -5.77
C PHE A 19 -5.97 -12.58 -5.26
N ASP A 20 -5.66 -13.85 -5.60
CA ASP A 20 -6.48 -15.02 -5.22
C ASP A 20 -6.02 -15.61 -3.88
N PHE A 21 -6.47 -15.00 -2.80
CA PHE A 21 -6.21 -15.49 -1.44
C PHE A 21 -7.36 -15.18 -0.48
N ASP A 22 -7.36 -15.93 0.61
CA ASP A 22 -8.12 -15.69 1.83
C ASP A 22 -7.21 -15.84 3.06
N ALA A 23 -7.77 -15.59 4.25
CA ALA A 23 -7.01 -15.67 5.49
C ALA A 23 -6.42 -17.05 5.77
N ASP A 24 -7.10 -18.13 5.39
CA ASP A 24 -6.63 -19.49 5.65
C ASP A 24 -5.51 -19.91 4.69
N LYS A 25 -5.61 -19.52 3.42
CA LYS A 25 -4.53 -19.73 2.43
C LYS A 25 -3.25 -18.99 2.84
N LEU A 26 -3.39 -17.73 3.29
CA LEU A 26 -2.25 -16.95 3.79
C LEU A 26 -1.63 -17.57 5.05
N TYR A 27 -2.47 -18.01 5.98
CA TYR A 27 -1.99 -18.67 7.19
C TYR A 27 -1.23 -19.98 6.87
N HIS A 28 -1.73 -20.79 5.92
CA HIS A 28 -1.04 -22.01 5.50
C HIS A 28 0.35 -21.70 4.90
N ILE A 29 0.47 -20.67 4.06
CA ILE A 29 1.79 -20.23 3.54
C ILE A 29 2.72 -19.83 4.69
N ALA A 30 2.21 -19.10 5.68
CA ALA A 30 2.99 -18.71 6.85
C ALA A 30 3.43 -19.92 7.70
N GLU A 31 2.56 -20.92 7.86
CA GLU A 31 2.86 -22.16 8.58
C GLU A 31 3.98 -22.95 7.89
N GLU A 32 3.92 -23.11 6.56
CA GLU A 32 4.98 -23.76 5.79
C GLU A 32 6.28 -22.95 5.83
N ALA A 33 6.21 -21.64 5.75
CA ALA A 33 7.36 -20.77 5.91
C ALA A 33 8.05 -20.97 7.28
N ARG A 34 7.26 -21.09 8.35
CA ARG A 34 7.79 -21.38 9.68
C ARG A 34 8.46 -22.74 9.76
N ASN A 35 7.86 -23.77 9.13
CA ASN A 35 8.38 -25.13 9.12
C ASN A 35 9.76 -25.23 8.47
N ILE A 36 10.03 -24.41 7.47
CA ILE A 36 11.34 -24.35 6.79
C ILE A 36 12.31 -23.31 7.40
N GLY A 37 11.93 -22.69 8.51
CA GLY A 37 12.82 -21.83 9.31
C GLY A 37 12.88 -20.38 8.89
N LEU A 38 11.85 -19.84 8.21
CA LEU A 38 11.74 -18.41 7.92
C LEU A 38 11.31 -17.62 9.16
N ASP A 39 11.58 -16.32 9.17
CA ASP A 39 11.40 -15.42 10.31
C ASP A 39 10.17 -14.51 10.18
N MET A 40 9.67 -14.28 8.96
CA MET A 40 8.66 -13.26 8.67
C MET A 40 7.76 -13.66 7.50
N PHE A 41 6.49 -13.39 7.63
CA PHE A 41 5.50 -13.42 6.54
C PHE A 41 5.11 -11.99 6.17
N VAL A 42 5.11 -11.66 4.88
CA VAL A 42 4.70 -10.34 4.35
C VAL A 42 3.48 -10.52 3.46
N LEU A 43 2.36 -9.95 3.87
CA LEU A 43 1.15 -9.87 3.06
C LEU A 43 1.30 -8.75 2.02
N ASP A 44 1.24 -9.14 0.75
CA ASP A 44 1.36 -8.26 -0.41
C ASP A 44 0.03 -7.62 -0.83
N ASP A 45 -0.04 -7.05 -2.03
CA ASP A 45 -1.20 -6.35 -2.61
C ASP A 45 -2.47 -7.20 -2.58
N GLY A 46 -3.64 -6.54 -2.49
CA GLY A 46 -4.95 -7.19 -2.58
C GLY A 46 -5.71 -7.40 -1.26
N TRP A 47 -5.17 -6.92 -0.13
CA TRP A 47 -5.81 -7.08 1.19
C TRP A 47 -6.89 -6.03 1.51
N PHE A 48 -7.01 -4.97 0.72
CA PHE A 48 -7.83 -3.77 0.99
C PHE A 48 -8.90 -3.54 -0.06
N GLY A 49 -9.95 -2.82 0.31
CA GLY A 49 -11.03 -2.40 -0.58
C GLY A 49 -11.57 -3.54 -1.46
N LYS A 50 -11.86 -3.23 -2.71
CA LYS A 50 -12.21 -4.22 -3.75
C LYS A 50 -11.02 -4.54 -4.66
N ARG A 51 -9.83 -4.64 -4.08
CA ARG A 51 -8.56 -4.85 -4.78
C ARG A 51 -8.40 -6.30 -5.24
N ASP A 52 -9.03 -6.64 -6.37
CA ASP A 52 -8.97 -7.98 -7.00
C ASP A 52 -8.16 -8.01 -8.28
N ASN A 53 -7.60 -6.87 -8.68
CA ASN A 53 -6.77 -6.68 -9.85
C ASN A 53 -6.03 -5.33 -9.77
N ASP A 54 -5.13 -5.06 -10.72
CA ASP A 54 -4.33 -3.83 -10.78
C ASP A 54 -5.13 -2.55 -11.12
N TRP A 55 -6.43 -2.63 -11.40
CA TRP A 55 -7.19 -1.54 -12.01
C TRP A 55 -8.08 -0.78 -11.03
N CYS A 56 -8.24 -1.26 -9.81
CA CYS A 56 -9.18 -0.73 -8.85
C CYS A 56 -8.61 -0.59 -7.44
N ALA A 57 -9.31 0.15 -6.60
CA ALA A 57 -9.18 0.26 -5.15
C ALA A 57 -7.83 0.73 -4.60
N LEU A 58 -6.80 0.97 -5.42
CA LEU A 58 -5.54 1.50 -4.89
C LEU A 58 -5.77 2.90 -4.30
N GLY A 59 -5.48 3.04 -3.01
CA GLY A 59 -5.82 4.22 -2.20
C GLY A 59 -6.92 3.98 -1.16
N ASP A 60 -7.68 2.87 -1.27
CA ASP A 60 -8.69 2.46 -0.28
C ASP A 60 -8.05 1.58 0.80
N TRP A 61 -7.29 2.15 1.72
CA TRP A 61 -6.54 1.41 2.73
C TRP A 61 -7.42 0.87 3.87
N GLU A 62 -8.57 0.29 3.50
CA GLU A 62 -9.47 -0.41 4.41
C GLU A 62 -9.47 -1.90 4.13
N VAL A 63 -9.44 -2.71 5.19
CA VAL A 63 -9.33 -4.17 5.07
C VAL A 63 -10.53 -4.76 4.34
N ASN A 64 -10.28 -5.63 3.37
CA ASN A 64 -11.31 -6.44 2.74
C ASN A 64 -11.63 -7.65 3.64
N GLU A 65 -12.69 -7.53 4.44
CA GLU A 65 -13.10 -8.58 5.37
C GLU A 65 -13.75 -9.80 4.71
N GLU A 66 -14.14 -9.70 3.44
CA GLU A 66 -14.62 -10.86 2.66
C GLU A 66 -13.46 -11.81 2.36
N LYS A 67 -12.28 -11.27 2.03
CA LYS A 67 -11.05 -12.02 1.83
C LYS A 67 -10.39 -12.40 3.15
N ILE A 68 -10.26 -11.45 4.05
CA ILE A 68 -9.56 -11.63 5.33
C ILE A 68 -10.59 -11.68 6.44
N LYS A 69 -11.28 -12.80 6.53
CA LYS A 69 -12.30 -13.03 7.57
C LYS A 69 -11.72 -12.85 8.97
N GLY A 70 -12.36 -11.98 9.74
CA GLY A 70 -11.90 -11.59 11.07
C GLY A 70 -10.92 -10.41 11.06
N GLY A 71 -10.57 -9.91 9.88
CA GLY A 71 -9.71 -8.74 9.68
C GLY A 71 -8.21 -9.04 9.80
N LEU A 72 -7.40 -8.04 9.46
CA LEU A 72 -5.93 -8.14 9.56
C LEU A 72 -5.43 -8.40 11.00
N PRO A 73 -6.03 -7.83 12.06
CA PRO A 73 -5.58 -8.12 13.42
C PRO A 73 -5.62 -9.61 13.76
N ALA A 74 -6.70 -10.30 13.40
CA ALA A 74 -6.83 -11.73 13.67
C ALA A 74 -5.84 -12.58 12.86
N LEU A 75 -5.62 -12.23 11.58
CA LEU A 75 -4.61 -12.89 10.74
C LEU A 75 -3.20 -12.68 11.31
N ALA A 76 -2.84 -11.43 11.65
CA ALA A 76 -1.53 -11.11 12.21
C ALA A 76 -1.28 -11.82 13.55
N GLU A 77 -2.28 -11.90 14.42
CA GLU A 77 -2.19 -12.65 15.68
C GLU A 77 -1.92 -14.14 15.45
N ARG A 78 -2.61 -14.76 14.48
CA ARG A 78 -2.37 -16.17 14.10
C ARG A 78 -0.93 -16.36 13.60
N ILE A 79 -0.42 -15.44 12.77
CA ILE A 79 0.95 -15.49 12.23
C ILE A 79 1.99 -15.27 13.33
N HIS A 80 1.77 -14.30 14.22
CA HIS A 80 2.61 -14.10 15.41
C HIS A 80 2.61 -15.34 16.32
N GLY A 81 1.47 -16.03 16.43
CA GLY A 81 1.34 -17.30 17.16
C GLY A 81 2.24 -18.42 16.64
N LEU A 82 2.62 -18.39 15.36
CA LEU A 82 3.62 -19.28 14.77
C LEU A 82 5.07 -18.89 15.14
N GLY A 83 5.27 -17.74 15.79
CA GLY A 83 6.59 -17.17 16.05
C GLY A 83 7.19 -16.43 14.87
N LEU A 84 6.40 -16.11 13.86
CA LEU A 84 6.81 -15.27 12.73
C LEU A 84 6.51 -13.79 13.02
N LYS A 85 7.27 -12.90 12.41
CA LYS A 85 6.90 -11.48 12.28
C LYS A 85 5.88 -11.32 11.18
N PHE A 86 5.04 -10.27 11.29
CA PHE A 86 4.06 -9.92 10.26
C PHE A 86 4.43 -8.62 9.56
N GLY A 87 4.47 -8.64 8.23
CA GLY A 87 4.68 -7.47 7.38
C GLY A 87 3.49 -7.19 6.49
N LEU A 88 3.31 -5.93 6.10
CA LEU A 88 2.22 -5.48 5.25
C LEU A 88 2.75 -4.63 4.09
N TRP A 89 2.24 -4.90 2.88
CA TRP A 89 2.49 -4.11 1.69
C TRP A 89 1.56 -2.90 1.61
N VAL A 90 2.11 -1.77 1.19
CA VAL A 90 1.39 -0.55 0.85
C VAL A 90 2.02 0.14 -0.37
N GLU A 91 1.22 0.82 -1.17
CA GLU A 91 1.67 1.69 -2.28
C GLU A 91 0.99 3.07 -2.15
N PRO A 92 1.37 3.87 -1.14
CA PRO A 92 0.57 5.01 -0.71
C PRO A 92 0.72 6.27 -1.58
N GLU A 93 1.65 6.28 -2.51
CA GLU A 93 1.86 7.40 -3.43
C GLU A 93 0.98 7.33 -4.68
N MET A 94 0.22 6.23 -4.81
CA MET A 94 -0.59 5.94 -6.00
C MET A 94 -2.07 5.85 -5.65
N ILE A 95 -2.91 6.10 -6.66
CA ILE A 95 -4.36 6.01 -6.54
C ILE A 95 -4.97 5.46 -7.84
N SER A 96 -5.97 4.61 -7.72
CA SER A 96 -6.80 4.18 -8.85
C SER A 96 -7.93 5.18 -9.08
N GLU A 97 -8.36 5.37 -10.34
CA GLU A 97 -9.56 6.18 -10.63
C GLU A 97 -10.84 5.52 -10.08
N ASP A 98 -10.82 4.20 -9.95
CA ASP A 98 -11.91 3.42 -9.36
C ASP A 98 -11.64 3.18 -7.86
N ASN A 99 -11.67 4.28 -7.08
CA ASN A 99 -11.74 4.25 -5.63
C ASN A 99 -12.53 5.45 -5.09
N ASP A 100 -12.94 5.40 -3.83
CA ASP A 100 -13.77 6.43 -3.22
C ASP A 100 -13.02 7.75 -3.00
N PRO A 101 -11.79 7.78 -2.47
CA PRO A 101 -11.00 9.02 -2.36
C PRO A 101 -10.82 9.77 -3.70
N TYR A 102 -10.58 9.06 -4.81
CA TYR A 102 -10.46 9.73 -6.11
C TYR A 102 -11.79 10.28 -6.60
N ARG A 103 -12.92 9.58 -6.37
CA ARG A 103 -14.25 10.08 -6.72
C ARG A 103 -14.63 11.35 -5.95
N GLU A 104 -14.22 11.43 -4.70
CA GLU A 104 -14.47 12.58 -3.82
C GLU A 104 -13.50 13.74 -4.10
N TYR A 105 -12.23 13.45 -4.32
CA TYR A 105 -11.15 14.43 -4.50
C TYR A 105 -10.31 14.16 -5.76
N PRO A 106 -10.85 14.32 -6.97
CA PRO A 106 -10.12 14.00 -8.21
C PRO A 106 -8.93 14.94 -8.48
N ASP A 107 -8.84 16.05 -7.78
CA ASP A 107 -7.72 17.01 -7.82
C ASP A 107 -6.56 16.62 -6.89
N TRP A 108 -6.70 15.53 -6.13
CA TRP A 108 -5.60 14.96 -5.36
C TRP A 108 -4.59 14.20 -6.23
N ALA A 109 -4.97 13.82 -7.44
CA ALA A 109 -4.02 13.27 -8.40
C ALA A 109 -3.24 14.38 -9.14
N LEU A 110 -1.93 14.18 -9.33
CA LEU A 110 -1.13 15.05 -10.19
C LEU A 110 -1.66 15.01 -11.63
N LYS A 111 -1.99 16.18 -12.20
CA LYS A 111 -2.61 16.27 -13.51
C LYS A 111 -2.27 17.59 -14.22
N ILE A 112 -1.65 17.52 -15.37
CA ILE A 112 -1.40 18.72 -16.20
C ILE A 112 -2.72 19.14 -16.87
N PRO A 113 -3.21 20.37 -16.62
CA PRO A 113 -4.42 20.87 -17.24
C PRO A 113 -4.38 20.78 -18.77
N GLY A 114 -5.46 20.26 -19.38
CA GLY A 114 -5.58 20.14 -20.83
C GLY A 114 -4.78 18.99 -21.47
N ARG A 115 -4.08 18.16 -20.69
CA ARG A 115 -3.42 16.95 -21.17
C ARG A 115 -4.14 15.69 -20.72
N ALA A 116 -4.06 14.64 -21.54
CA ALA A 116 -4.50 13.30 -21.13
C ALA A 116 -3.64 12.81 -19.96
N MET A 117 -4.28 12.13 -19.01
CA MET A 117 -3.59 11.49 -17.89
C MET A 117 -2.82 10.26 -18.36
N ASN A 118 -1.60 10.11 -17.88
CA ASN A 118 -0.84 8.88 -18.06
C ASN A 118 -1.27 7.87 -16.98
N ARG A 119 -1.85 6.74 -17.44
CA ARG A 119 -2.36 5.66 -16.58
C ARG A 119 -1.41 4.46 -16.59
N SER A 120 -0.14 4.70 -16.38
CA SER A 120 0.82 3.58 -16.26
C SER A 120 0.35 2.64 -15.15
N ARG A 121 0.23 1.36 -15.43
CA ARG A 121 -0.31 0.32 -14.55
C ARG A 121 -1.71 0.64 -13.99
N HIS A 122 -2.54 1.39 -14.74
CA HIS A 122 -3.88 1.83 -14.32
C HIS A 122 -3.90 2.65 -13.01
N GLN A 123 -2.78 3.29 -12.71
CA GLN A 123 -2.58 4.11 -11.51
C GLN A 123 -2.31 5.55 -11.88
N LEU A 124 -2.59 6.45 -10.95
CA LEU A 124 -2.24 7.87 -10.98
C LEU A 124 -1.34 8.18 -9.80
N ASN A 125 -0.46 9.18 -9.96
CA ASN A 125 0.33 9.69 -8.84
C ASN A 125 -0.54 10.62 -7.97
N LEU A 126 -0.55 10.40 -6.67
CA LEU A 126 -1.14 11.33 -5.72
C LEU A 126 -0.28 12.59 -5.57
N ASP A 127 -0.91 13.73 -5.35
CA ASP A 127 -0.22 14.98 -5.03
C ASP A 127 0.16 15.03 -3.55
N ILE A 128 1.16 14.23 -3.17
CA ILE A 128 1.67 14.20 -1.80
C ILE A 128 2.42 15.48 -1.40
N THR A 129 2.56 16.47 -2.30
CA THR A 129 3.04 17.80 -1.91
C THR A 129 2.03 18.53 -1.02
N ARG A 130 0.76 18.12 -1.06
CA ARG A 130 -0.35 18.64 -0.25
C ARG A 130 -0.41 17.94 1.09
N LYS A 131 -0.43 18.73 2.16
CA LYS A 131 -0.46 18.19 3.53
C LYS A 131 -1.71 17.35 3.80
N GLU A 132 -2.88 17.80 3.34
CA GLU A 132 -4.16 17.10 3.54
C GLU A 132 -4.18 15.72 2.86
N VAL A 133 -3.53 15.57 1.71
CA VAL A 133 -3.40 14.27 1.03
C VAL A 133 -2.51 13.33 1.83
N ARG A 134 -1.35 13.82 2.28
CA ARG A 134 -0.46 13.03 3.16
C ARG A 134 -1.15 12.62 4.45
N ASP A 135 -1.80 13.57 5.13
CA ASP A 135 -2.47 13.30 6.40
C ASP A 135 -3.56 12.24 6.24
N HIS A 136 -4.35 12.31 5.16
CA HIS A 136 -5.39 11.32 4.87
C HIS A 136 -4.80 9.92 4.72
N ILE A 137 -3.80 9.77 3.84
CA ILE A 137 -3.17 8.48 3.55
C ILE A 137 -2.48 7.91 4.79
N MET A 138 -1.66 8.72 5.46
CA MET A 138 -0.91 8.27 6.62
C MET A 138 -1.81 7.88 7.79
N ASN A 139 -2.92 8.59 8.00
CA ASN A 139 -3.89 8.22 9.02
C ASN A 139 -4.54 6.86 8.74
N GLN A 140 -4.89 6.57 7.49
CA GLN A 140 -5.43 5.26 7.12
C GLN A 140 -4.39 4.15 7.31
N ILE A 141 -3.18 4.34 6.80
CA ILE A 141 -2.10 3.35 6.89
C ILE A 141 -1.70 3.09 8.34
N PHE A 142 -1.47 4.12 9.15
CA PHE A 142 -1.11 3.93 10.55
C PHE A 142 -2.21 3.22 11.33
N LYS A 143 -3.48 3.57 11.10
CA LYS A 143 -4.61 2.85 11.72
C LYS A 143 -4.54 1.35 11.48
N VAL A 144 -4.23 0.94 10.24
CA VAL A 144 -4.14 -0.47 9.87
C VAL A 144 -2.88 -1.12 10.46
N LEU A 145 -1.72 -0.47 10.34
CA LEU A 145 -0.45 -0.98 10.87
C LEU A 145 -0.51 -1.19 12.39
N ASP A 146 -1.06 -0.21 13.11
CA ASP A 146 -1.23 -0.28 14.56
C ASP A 146 -2.21 -1.39 14.96
N ALA A 147 -3.33 -1.51 14.24
CA ALA A 147 -4.34 -2.53 14.52
C ALA A 147 -3.79 -3.95 14.36
N CYS A 148 -3.00 -4.23 13.32
CA CYS A 148 -2.39 -5.53 13.08
C CYS A 148 -1.00 -5.70 13.73
N LYS A 149 -0.49 -4.69 14.46
CA LYS A 149 0.84 -4.71 15.08
C LYS A 149 1.95 -5.10 14.10
N ALA A 150 1.93 -4.50 12.91
CA ALA A 150 2.87 -4.84 11.85
C ALA A 150 4.32 -4.61 12.27
N ASP A 151 5.18 -5.61 12.07
CA ASP A 151 6.62 -5.54 12.35
C ASP A 151 7.43 -4.92 11.20
N TYR A 152 6.85 -4.95 10.00
CA TYR A 152 7.50 -4.57 8.75
C TYR A 152 6.50 -3.96 7.77
N VAL A 153 6.94 -2.97 7.01
CA VAL A 153 6.18 -2.39 5.90
C VAL A 153 6.97 -2.57 4.62
N LYS A 154 6.35 -3.19 3.62
CA LYS A 154 6.81 -3.15 2.23
C LYS A 154 6.17 -1.93 1.58
N TRP A 155 6.91 -0.82 1.51
CA TRP A 155 6.50 0.38 0.81
C TRP A 155 6.89 0.26 -0.66
N ASP A 156 5.90 0.16 -1.51
CA ASP A 156 6.09 -0.07 -2.95
C ASP A 156 5.82 1.19 -3.76
N MET A 157 6.35 1.20 -5.00
CA MET A 157 6.13 2.25 -6.00
C MET A 157 6.28 1.65 -7.40
N ASN A 158 5.16 1.33 -8.03
CA ASN A 158 5.14 0.53 -9.27
C ASN A 158 5.09 1.38 -10.55
N ARG A 159 5.19 2.69 -10.45
CA ARG A 159 5.29 3.59 -11.60
C ARG A 159 6.15 4.79 -11.29
N SER A 160 6.68 5.43 -12.32
CA SER A 160 7.39 6.70 -12.20
C SER A 160 6.43 7.85 -11.90
N VAL A 161 6.92 8.88 -11.20
CA VAL A 161 6.18 10.14 -11.02
C VAL A 161 6.17 10.88 -12.34
N ASP A 162 4.97 11.17 -12.83
CA ASP A 162 4.77 11.95 -14.05
C ASP A 162 3.55 12.90 -13.91
N ASN A 163 3.18 13.58 -15.00
CA ASN A 163 2.13 14.59 -14.96
C ASN A 163 2.30 15.63 -13.85
N VAL A 164 3.56 16.00 -13.59
CA VAL A 164 4.02 16.77 -12.43
C VAL A 164 3.45 18.19 -12.45
N PHE A 165 2.20 18.31 -12.04
CA PHE A 165 1.47 19.57 -11.85
C PHE A 165 0.51 19.41 -10.67
N SER A 166 0.66 20.28 -9.66
CA SER A 166 -0.18 20.34 -8.48
C SER A 166 -1.28 21.39 -8.63
N ALA A 167 -2.54 20.99 -8.46
CA ALA A 167 -3.66 21.94 -8.44
C ALA A 167 -3.59 22.93 -7.26
N ALA A 168 -2.84 22.61 -6.22
CA ALA A 168 -2.67 23.44 -5.02
C ALA A 168 -1.56 24.50 -5.15
N LEU A 169 -0.74 24.46 -6.21
CA LEU A 169 0.34 25.43 -6.42
C LEU A 169 0.02 26.40 -7.54
N PRO A 170 0.37 27.69 -7.42
CA PRO A 170 0.24 28.66 -8.49
C PRO A 170 1.19 28.33 -9.66
N LYS A 171 0.91 28.86 -10.84
CA LYS A 171 1.65 28.53 -12.09
C LYS A 171 3.15 28.77 -11.97
N GLU A 172 3.55 29.83 -11.29
CA GLU A 172 4.94 30.25 -11.11
C GLU A 172 5.74 29.28 -10.25
N ARG A 173 5.06 28.43 -9.48
CA ARG A 173 5.68 27.48 -8.55
C ARG A 173 5.59 26.03 -9.00
N GLN A 174 5.05 25.77 -10.18
CA GLN A 174 4.91 24.40 -10.68
C GLN A 174 6.26 23.68 -10.87
N GLY A 175 7.33 24.41 -11.13
CA GLY A 175 8.68 23.86 -11.18
C GLY A 175 9.19 23.27 -9.87
N GLU A 176 8.53 23.57 -8.73
CA GLU A 176 8.89 23.05 -7.41
C GLU A 176 8.22 21.69 -7.10
N VAL A 177 7.19 21.29 -7.85
CA VAL A 177 6.32 20.14 -7.50
C VAL A 177 7.14 18.88 -7.32
N TYR A 178 8.03 18.56 -8.26
CA TYR A 178 8.84 17.35 -8.18
C TYR A 178 9.77 17.33 -6.95
N HIS A 179 10.42 18.46 -6.67
CA HIS A 179 11.27 18.61 -5.49
C HIS A 179 10.45 18.45 -4.20
N ARG A 180 9.27 19.08 -4.13
CA ARG A 180 8.35 18.97 -3.00
C ARG A 180 7.84 17.54 -2.82
N TYR A 181 7.59 16.85 -3.92
CA TYR A 181 7.16 15.45 -3.92
C TYR A 181 8.19 14.54 -3.24
N VAL A 182 9.47 14.73 -3.58
CA VAL A 182 10.57 13.93 -3.02
C VAL A 182 10.81 14.23 -1.53
N LEU A 183 10.45 15.43 -1.08
CA LEU A 183 10.61 15.85 0.33
C LEU A 183 9.37 15.55 1.20
N ALA A 184 8.26 15.14 0.59
CA ALA A 184 7.00 14.88 1.26
C ALA A 184 7.02 13.55 2.02
#